data_14a4efc1a822b30f8ab59ce5c8108a30
#
_entry.id   14a4efc1a822b30f8ab59ce5c8108a30
#
_cell.length_a   1.000
_cell.length_b   1.000
_cell.length_c   1.000
_cell.angle_alpha   90.00
_cell.angle_beta   90.00
_cell.angle_gamma   90.00
#
_symmetry.space_group_name_H-M   'P 1'
#
loop_
_entity.id
_entity.type
_entity.pdbx_description
1 polymer ?
#
loop_
_entity_poly.entity_id
_entity_poly.type
_entity_poly.pdbx_seq_one_letter_code
_entity_poly.pdbx_strand_id
1 'polypeptide(L)'
;MMIFCCPACGSALEREDRALRCANGHSYDIARQGYVHLLPVKQMHAKIPGDTKQMVDARRVFLSSGYYDAFRDKLAELTDKYLPENGVILDAGCGEGFYTLALYEKAKAKNGSVSGVDISKFAVKAAAGKYKGIDFAVASLFHLPCAENSADAVSYTHLRA
;
A
#
# COMPACT_ATOMS: atom_id res chain seq x y z
N MET A 1 -5.21 -4.03 11.53
CA MET A 1 -4.22 -3.23 12.32
C MET A 1 -3.36 -2.47 11.33
N MET A 2 -3.18 -1.16 11.51
CA MET A 2 -2.30 -0.36 10.64
C MET A 2 -0.83 -0.63 11.00
N ILE A 3 0.01 -0.89 9.99
CA ILE A 3 1.43 -1.25 10.19
C ILE A 3 2.38 -0.06 10.01
N PHE A 4 1.85 1.13 9.66
CA PHE A 4 2.69 2.27 9.32
C PHE A 4 3.32 2.91 10.55
N CYS A 5 4.60 3.29 10.39
CA CYS A 5 5.39 4.04 11.36
C CYS A 5 5.72 5.44 10.84
N CYS A 6 6.03 6.32 11.75
CA CYS A 6 6.47 7.68 11.45
C CYS A 6 7.79 7.68 10.69
N PRO A 7 7.86 8.21 9.46
CA PRO A 7 9.11 8.23 8.69
C PRO A 7 10.18 9.18 9.26
N ALA A 8 9.81 10.02 10.22
CA ALA A 8 10.74 10.95 10.88
C ALA A 8 11.42 10.35 12.12
N CYS A 9 10.72 9.46 12.86
CA CYS A 9 11.24 8.96 14.15
C CYS A 9 11.00 7.46 14.40
N GLY A 10 10.37 6.73 13.47
CA GLY A 10 10.11 5.29 13.60
C GLY A 10 8.99 4.89 14.56
N SER A 11 8.43 5.82 15.33
CA SER A 11 7.35 5.50 16.26
C SER A 11 6.08 5.10 15.53
N ALA A 12 5.24 4.26 16.15
CA ALA A 12 3.94 3.88 15.61
C ALA A 12 3.09 5.11 15.27
N LEU A 13 2.29 5.00 14.22
CA LEU A 13 1.32 6.01 13.83
C LEU A 13 -0.09 5.55 14.26
N GLU A 14 -0.80 6.42 14.93
CA GLU A 14 -2.18 6.22 15.34
C GLU A 14 -3.09 7.17 14.57
N ARG A 15 -4.31 6.72 14.28
CA ARG A 15 -5.30 7.54 13.60
C ARG A 15 -5.98 8.46 14.60
N GLU A 16 -5.87 9.75 14.36
CA GLU A 16 -6.61 10.80 15.08
C GLU A 16 -7.37 11.65 14.05
N ASP A 17 -8.68 11.52 14.04
CA ASP A 17 -9.57 12.19 13.08
C ASP A 17 -9.15 11.95 11.61
N ARG A 18 -8.60 12.97 10.98
CA ARG A 18 -8.18 13.00 9.58
C ARG A 18 -6.66 13.00 9.40
N ALA A 19 -5.92 12.61 10.41
CA ALA A 19 -4.47 12.53 10.38
C ALA A 19 -3.97 11.23 11.02
N LEU A 20 -2.73 10.87 10.71
CA LEU A 20 -1.95 9.90 11.46
C LEU A 20 -0.94 10.67 12.30
N ARG A 21 -0.85 10.36 13.58
CA ARG A 21 0.09 11.00 14.51
C ARG A 21 0.94 10.00 15.26
N CYS A 22 2.15 10.38 15.60
CA CYS A 22 3.01 9.61 16.48
C CYS A 22 3.17 10.27 17.85
N ALA A 23 3.62 9.50 18.82
CA ALA A 23 3.85 9.98 20.20
C ALA A 23 4.82 11.17 20.28
N ASN A 24 5.69 11.38 19.29
CA ASN A 24 6.62 12.50 19.20
C ASN A 24 6.04 13.75 18.51
N GLY A 25 4.73 13.79 18.28
CA GLY A 25 4.03 14.96 17.75
C GLY A 25 4.10 15.14 16.22
N HIS A 26 4.72 14.24 15.46
CA HIS A 26 4.66 14.31 14.00
C HIS A 26 3.25 13.93 13.51
N SER A 27 2.75 14.67 12.53
CA SER A 27 1.40 14.50 12.00
C SER A 27 1.41 14.42 10.48
N TYR A 28 0.59 13.52 9.93
CA TYR A 28 0.46 13.26 8.49
C TYR A 28 -1.01 13.23 8.12
N ASP A 29 -1.46 14.18 7.30
CA ASP A 29 -2.85 14.28 6.89
C ASP A 29 -3.28 13.08 6.04
N ILE A 30 -4.47 12.55 6.33
CA ILE A 30 -5.13 11.56 5.49
C ILE A 30 -5.86 12.31 4.38
N ALA A 31 -5.45 12.06 3.14
CA ALA A 31 -6.09 12.65 1.97
C ALA A 31 -7.58 12.25 1.88
N ARG A 32 -8.38 13.06 1.19
CA ARG A 32 -9.82 12.77 0.99
C ARG A 32 -10.09 11.38 0.40
N GLN A 33 -9.17 10.85 -0.39
CA GLN A 33 -9.26 9.51 -0.97
C GLN A 33 -9.00 8.39 0.05
N GLY A 34 -8.35 8.68 1.19
CA GLY A 34 -8.08 7.74 2.27
C GLY A 34 -6.63 7.25 2.34
N TYR A 35 -5.69 7.84 1.59
CA TYR A 35 -4.26 7.52 1.69
C TYR A 35 -3.50 8.56 2.53
N VAL A 36 -2.34 8.18 3.02
CA VAL A 36 -1.41 9.06 3.72
C VAL A 36 -0.11 9.24 2.90
N HIS A 37 0.53 10.41 3.00
CA HIS A 37 1.80 10.69 2.34
C HIS A 37 2.94 10.58 3.35
N LEU A 38 3.66 9.46 3.33
CA LEU A 38 4.76 9.15 4.25
C LEU A 38 6.15 9.21 3.58
N LEU A 39 6.26 9.73 2.35
CA LEU A 39 7.53 9.92 1.66
C LEU A 39 8.14 11.26 2.05
N PRO A 40 9.26 11.30 2.83
CA PRO A 40 9.93 12.54 3.18
C PRO A 40 10.53 13.23 1.95
N VAL A 41 10.55 14.56 1.93
CA VAL A 41 11.10 15.36 0.83
C VAL A 41 12.54 14.98 0.49
N LYS A 42 13.39 14.73 1.50
CA LYS A 42 14.79 14.29 1.31
C LYS A 42 14.96 12.90 0.67
N GLN A 43 13.89 12.10 0.60
CA GLN A 43 13.87 10.81 -0.11
C GLN A 43 13.26 10.91 -1.50
N MET A 44 12.85 12.11 -1.93
CA MET A 44 12.34 12.37 -3.26
C MET A 44 13.52 12.64 -4.21
N HIS A 45 13.95 11.63 -4.98
CA HIS A 45 15.01 11.78 -5.97
C HIS A 45 14.56 12.40 -7.29
N ALA A 46 13.26 12.64 -7.45
CA ALA A 46 12.64 13.28 -8.61
C ALA A 46 11.51 14.20 -8.16
N LYS A 47 11.19 15.22 -8.97
CA LYS A 47 10.07 16.14 -8.70
C LYS A 47 8.71 15.40 -8.63
N ILE A 48 8.57 14.35 -9.43
CA ILE A 48 7.43 13.42 -9.44
C ILE A 48 7.99 12.00 -9.35
N PRO A 49 8.12 11.43 -8.16
CA PRO A 49 8.61 10.05 -8.00
C PRO A 49 7.58 9.03 -8.52
N GLY A 50 8.08 7.97 -9.14
CA GLY A 50 7.28 6.85 -9.64
C GLY A 50 6.50 7.15 -10.91
N ASP A 51 5.48 6.35 -11.17
CA ASP A 51 4.64 6.43 -12.36
C ASP A 51 3.86 7.76 -12.41
N THR A 52 3.85 8.39 -13.58
CA THR A 52 3.01 9.56 -13.87
C THR A 52 1.54 9.14 -13.96
N LYS A 53 0.64 10.14 -13.95
CA LYS A 53 -0.80 9.87 -14.14
C LYS A 53 -1.09 9.10 -15.42
N GLN A 54 -0.44 9.45 -16.53
CA GLN A 54 -0.62 8.78 -17.82
C GLN A 54 -0.15 7.31 -17.77
N MET A 55 0.97 7.04 -17.12
CA MET A 55 1.47 5.67 -16.94
C MET A 55 0.52 4.83 -16.07
N VAL A 56 0.00 5.40 -14.99
CA VAL A 56 -0.99 4.74 -14.12
C VAL A 56 -2.27 4.42 -14.92
N ASP A 57 -2.78 5.38 -15.71
CA ASP A 57 -3.97 5.19 -16.53
C ASP A 57 -3.75 4.10 -17.61
N ALA A 58 -2.60 4.10 -18.29
CA ALA A 58 -2.24 3.08 -19.28
C ALA A 58 -2.11 1.69 -18.66
N ARG A 59 -1.45 1.59 -17.50
CA ARG A 59 -1.33 0.33 -16.74
C ARG A 59 -2.69 -0.21 -16.33
N ARG A 60 -3.59 0.65 -15.84
CA ARG A 60 -4.94 0.26 -15.48
C ARG A 60 -5.72 -0.32 -16.66
N VAL A 61 -5.68 0.33 -17.82
CA VAL A 61 -6.31 -0.18 -19.03
C VAL A 61 -5.75 -1.56 -19.40
N PHE A 62 -4.44 -1.70 -19.38
CA PHE A 62 -3.77 -2.96 -19.69
C PHE A 62 -4.13 -4.09 -18.71
N LEU A 63 -4.07 -3.83 -17.40
CA LEU A 63 -4.42 -4.83 -16.38
C LEU A 63 -5.91 -5.20 -16.44
N SER A 64 -6.78 -4.25 -16.80
CA SER A 64 -8.22 -4.49 -16.96
C SER A 64 -8.57 -5.30 -18.20
N SER A 65 -7.62 -5.55 -19.12
CA SER A 65 -7.86 -6.37 -20.33
C SER A 65 -7.83 -7.88 -20.08
N GLY A 66 -7.55 -8.31 -18.83
CA GLY A 66 -7.64 -9.71 -18.41
C GLY A 66 -6.37 -10.55 -18.59
N TYR A 67 -5.34 -10.04 -19.26
CA TYR A 67 -4.10 -10.81 -19.50
C TYR A 67 -3.39 -11.25 -18.21
N TYR A 68 -3.58 -10.52 -17.11
CA TYR A 68 -2.97 -10.82 -15.81
C TYR A 68 -3.94 -11.40 -14.78
N ASP A 69 -5.16 -11.72 -15.16
CA ASP A 69 -6.17 -12.27 -14.26
C ASP A 69 -5.73 -13.61 -13.67
N ALA A 70 -5.19 -14.51 -14.48
CA ALA A 70 -4.69 -15.81 -14.01
C ALA A 70 -3.56 -15.65 -12.97
N PHE A 71 -2.67 -14.67 -13.15
CA PHE A 71 -1.63 -14.38 -12.16
C PHE A 71 -2.21 -13.80 -10.87
N ARG A 72 -3.13 -12.83 -10.97
CA ARG A 72 -3.86 -12.26 -9.83
C ARG A 72 -4.59 -13.35 -9.04
N ASP A 73 -5.30 -14.22 -9.72
CA ASP A 73 -6.10 -15.28 -9.10
C ASP A 73 -5.20 -16.32 -8.42
N LYS A 74 -4.04 -16.64 -9.02
CA LYS A 74 -3.05 -17.51 -8.39
C LYS A 74 -2.42 -16.87 -7.15
N LEU A 75 -2.14 -15.59 -7.18
CA LEU A 75 -1.65 -14.86 -6.00
C LEU A 75 -2.68 -14.87 -4.87
N ALA A 76 -3.97 -14.67 -5.21
CA ALA A 76 -5.06 -14.76 -4.24
C ALA A 76 -5.21 -16.18 -3.65
N GLU A 77 -5.08 -17.24 -4.45
CA GLU A 77 -5.08 -18.62 -3.99
C GLU A 77 -3.94 -18.92 -3.00
N LEU A 78 -2.70 -18.47 -3.32
CA LEU A 78 -1.56 -18.62 -2.43
C LEU A 78 -1.77 -17.86 -1.12
N THR A 79 -2.31 -16.67 -1.20
CA THR A 79 -2.66 -15.88 0.00
C THR A 79 -3.68 -16.62 0.86
N ASP A 80 -4.74 -17.15 0.27
CA ASP A 80 -5.75 -17.92 0.99
C ASP A 80 -5.17 -19.15 1.68
N LYS A 81 -4.24 -19.82 1.00
CA LYS A 81 -3.60 -21.04 1.52
C LYS A 81 -2.65 -20.79 2.70
N TYR A 82 -1.88 -19.71 2.65
CA TYR A 82 -0.74 -19.51 3.57
C TYR A 82 -0.96 -18.40 4.59
N LEU A 83 -1.88 -17.48 4.37
CA LEU A 83 -2.15 -16.40 5.32
C LEU A 83 -2.86 -16.99 6.57
N PRO A 84 -2.36 -16.71 7.77
CA PRO A 84 -3.04 -17.11 9.01
C PRO A 84 -4.33 -16.30 9.24
N GLU A 85 -5.15 -16.76 10.21
CA GLU A 85 -6.25 -15.95 10.75
C GLU A 85 -5.70 -14.64 11.34
N ASN A 86 -6.41 -13.53 11.11
CA ASN A 86 -5.98 -12.18 11.46
C ASN A 86 -4.67 -11.73 10.81
N GLY A 87 -4.24 -12.43 9.75
CA GLY A 87 -2.96 -12.18 9.08
C GLY A 87 -2.90 -10.80 8.44
N VAL A 88 -1.71 -10.22 8.43
CA VAL A 88 -1.42 -8.89 7.90
C VAL A 88 -0.58 -8.99 6.64
N ILE A 89 -1.03 -8.33 5.57
CA ILE A 89 -0.31 -8.30 4.28
C ILE A 89 0.20 -6.89 4.01
N LEU A 90 1.46 -6.80 3.59
CA LEU A 90 2.03 -5.62 2.95
C LEU A 90 2.13 -5.85 1.44
N ASP A 91 1.45 -5.03 0.65
CA ASP A 91 1.62 -4.98 -0.80
C ASP A 91 2.61 -3.85 -1.17
N ALA A 92 3.85 -4.23 -1.40
CA ALA A 92 4.96 -3.34 -1.67
C ALA A 92 5.09 -3.07 -3.17
N GLY A 93 4.82 -1.83 -3.60
CA GLY A 93 4.66 -1.47 -5.00
C GLY A 93 3.24 -1.76 -5.50
N CYS A 94 2.24 -1.41 -4.68
CA CYS A 94 0.83 -1.74 -4.91
C CYS A 94 0.25 -1.12 -6.19
N GLY A 95 0.91 -0.12 -6.76
CA GLY A 95 0.41 0.60 -7.93
C GLY A 95 -1.00 1.17 -7.71
N GLU A 96 -1.90 0.94 -8.65
CA GLU A 96 -3.30 1.35 -8.55
C GLU A 96 -4.20 0.33 -7.84
N GLY A 97 -3.61 -0.71 -7.22
CA GLY A 97 -4.30 -1.65 -6.35
C GLY A 97 -4.92 -2.87 -7.05
N PHE A 98 -4.54 -3.19 -8.29
CA PHE A 98 -5.11 -4.31 -9.05
C PHE A 98 -4.93 -5.66 -8.33
N TYR A 99 -3.72 -5.94 -7.84
CA TYR A 99 -3.45 -7.15 -7.06
C TYR A 99 -3.87 -6.98 -5.60
N THR A 100 -3.70 -5.79 -5.05
CA THR A 100 -4.03 -5.46 -3.64
C THR A 100 -5.48 -5.81 -3.29
N LEU A 101 -6.42 -5.58 -4.21
CA LEU A 101 -7.83 -5.94 -3.99
C LEU A 101 -7.99 -7.45 -3.79
N ALA A 102 -7.38 -8.26 -4.64
CA ALA A 102 -7.49 -9.73 -4.56
C ALA A 102 -6.88 -10.27 -3.25
N LEU A 103 -5.76 -9.69 -2.81
CA LEU A 103 -5.14 -9.97 -1.51
C LEU A 103 -6.08 -9.59 -0.36
N TYR A 104 -6.71 -8.41 -0.45
CA TYR A 104 -7.60 -7.89 0.57
C TYR A 104 -8.86 -8.76 0.75
N GLU A 105 -9.45 -9.24 -0.34
CA GLU A 105 -10.62 -10.11 -0.27
C GLU A 105 -10.30 -11.40 0.50
N LYS A 106 -9.12 -11.98 0.30
CA LYS A 106 -8.66 -13.17 1.02
C LYS A 106 -8.30 -12.88 2.48
N ALA A 107 -7.58 -11.79 2.73
CA ALA A 107 -7.26 -11.39 4.09
C ALA A 107 -8.52 -11.09 4.91
N LYS A 108 -9.47 -10.37 4.32
CA LYS A 108 -10.75 -10.03 4.97
C LYS A 108 -11.56 -11.26 5.36
N ALA A 109 -11.57 -12.31 4.54
CA ALA A 109 -12.25 -13.58 4.84
C ALA A 109 -11.67 -14.27 6.09
N LYS A 110 -10.43 -13.93 6.46
CA LYS A 110 -9.71 -14.43 7.65
C LYS A 110 -9.55 -13.36 8.75
N ASN A 111 -10.39 -12.33 8.75
CA ASN A 111 -10.30 -11.19 9.67
C ASN A 111 -8.94 -10.45 9.63
N GLY A 112 -8.18 -10.65 8.57
CA GLY A 112 -6.89 -10.02 8.34
C GLY A 112 -6.99 -8.62 7.74
N SER A 113 -5.85 -8.02 7.47
CA SER A 113 -5.74 -6.67 6.91
C SER A 113 -4.68 -6.58 5.81
N VAL A 114 -4.80 -5.57 4.95
CA VAL A 114 -3.83 -5.28 3.89
C VAL A 114 -3.46 -3.82 3.93
N SER A 115 -2.16 -3.55 3.81
CA SER A 115 -1.61 -2.21 3.60
C SER A 115 -0.87 -2.17 2.27
N GLY A 116 -1.16 -1.16 1.45
CA GLY A 116 -0.52 -0.95 0.16
C GLY A 116 0.42 0.26 0.18
N VAL A 117 1.63 0.08 -0.36
CA VAL A 117 2.63 1.15 -0.46
C VAL A 117 3.11 1.28 -1.89
N ASP A 118 3.17 2.50 -2.40
CA ASP A 118 3.81 2.83 -3.67
C ASP A 118 4.44 4.22 -3.60
N ILE A 119 5.49 4.44 -4.40
CA ILE A 119 6.14 5.76 -4.47
C ILE A 119 5.35 6.75 -5.33
N SER A 120 4.52 6.24 -6.27
CA SER A 120 3.67 7.07 -7.13
C SER A 120 2.44 7.56 -6.39
N LYS A 121 2.40 8.86 -6.11
CA LYS A 121 1.21 9.52 -5.56
C LYS A 121 -0.04 9.33 -6.43
N PHE A 122 0.12 9.28 -7.77
CA PHE A 122 -1.00 9.10 -8.69
C PHE A 122 -1.59 7.69 -8.57
N ALA A 123 -0.74 6.67 -8.48
CA ALA A 123 -1.15 5.30 -8.29
C ALA A 123 -1.87 5.10 -6.96
N VAL A 124 -1.25 5.50 -5.84
CA VAL A 124 -1.83 5.41 -4.50
C VAL A 124 -3.15 6.17 -4.38
N LYS A 125 -3.24 7.38 -4.98
CA LYS A 125 -4.49 8.15 -5.00
C LYS A 125 -5.60 7.40 -5.76
N ALA A 126 -5.28 6.75 -6.87
CA ALA A 126 -6.23 5.95 -7.63
C ALA A 126 -6.71 4.73 -6.84
N ALA A 127 -5.77 3.98 -6.23
CA ALA A 127 -6.04 2.82 -5.39
C ALA A 127 -6.95 3.18 -4.20
N ALA A 128 -6.57 4.15 -3.39
CA ALA A 128 -7.33 4.58 -2.21
C ALA A 128 -8.70 5.20 -2.55
N GLY A 129 -8.82 5.82 -3.73
CA GLY A 129 -10.10 6.32 -4.23
C GLY A 129 -11.08 5.21 -4.56
N LYS A 130 -10.58 4.10 -5.10
CA LYS A 130 -11.35 2.97 -5.58
C LYS A 130 -11.62 1.92 -4.51
N TYR A 131 -10.62 1.58 -3.69
CA TYR A 131 -10.69 0.48 -2.74
C TYR A 131 -10.73 0.98 -1.30
N LYS A 132 -11.79 0.62 -0.58
CA LYS A 132 -11.99 0.99 0.83
C LYS A 132 -11.65 -0.18 1.75
N GLY A 133 -11.23 0.11 2.97
CA GLY A 133 -10.85 -0.91 3.95
C GLY A 133 -9.38 -1.37 3.83
N ILE A 134 -8.62 -0.79 2.91
CA ILE A 134 -7.18 -1.00 2.74
C ILE A 134 -6.45 0.28 3.15
N ASP A 135 -5.40 0.15 3.94
CA ASP A 135 -4.55 1.29 4.31
C ASP A 135 -3.51 1.54 3.22
N PHE A 136 -3.55 2.71 2.58
CA PHE A 136 -2.63 3.09 1.52
C PHE A 136 -1.69 4.21 1.93
N ALA A 137 -0.40 4.08 1.57
CA ALA A 137 0.59 5.11 1.80
C ALA A 137 1.46 5.38 0.57
N VAL A 138 1.77 6.66 0.34
CA VAL A 138 2.87 7.05 -0.57
C VAL A 138 4.16 6.97 0.21
N ALA A 139 5.05 6.05 -0.15
CA ALA A 139 6.34 5.88 0.51
C ALA A 139 7.35 5.16 -0.40
N SER A 140 8.62 5.19 0.01
CA SER A 140 9.70 4.48 -0.68
C SER A 140 9.80 3.04 -0.18
N LEU A 141 9.97 2.08 -1.09
CA LEU A 141 10.24 0.68 -0.75
C LEU A 141 11.65 0.49 -0.15
N PHE A 142 12.56 1.41 -0.41
CA PHE A 142 13.91 1.37 0.16
C PHE A 142 13.95 1.85 1.63
N HIS A 143 12.90 2.54 2.08
CA HIS A 143 12.76 3.05 3.44
C HIS A 143 11.28 2.92 3.82
N LEU A 144 10.82 1.69 3.93
CA LEU A 144 9.44 1.38 4.27
C LEU A 144 9.08 1.93 5.66
N PRO A 145 8.07 2.79 5.77
CA PRO A 145 7.61 3.29 7.06
C PRO A 145 6.67 2.27 7.72
N CYS A 146 7.15 1.07 7.97
CA CYS A 146 6.40 -0.01 8.59
C CYS A 146 7.17 -0.53 9.81
N ALA A 147 6.44 -0.98 10.83
CA ALA A 147 7.04 -1.62 12.00
C ALA A 147 7.73 -2.93 11.60
N GLU A 148 8.82 -3.25 12.27
CA GLU A 148 9.48 -4.53 12.08
C GLU A 148 8.55 -5.68 12.49
N ASN A 149 8.59 -6.79 11.74
CA ASN A 149 7.79 -7.98 11.99
C ASN A 149 6.26 -7.72 12.04
N SER A 150 5.77 -6.69 11.33
CA SER A 150 4.36 -6.29 11.34
C SER A 150 3.52 -6.91 10.23
N ALA A 151 4.10 -7.66 9.30
CA ALA A 151 3.41 -8.34 8.22
C ALA A 151 3.71 -9.83 8.20
N ASP A 152 2.66 -10.65 8.04
CA ASP A 152 2.77 -12.11 7.89
C ASP A 152 3.10 -12.50 6.46
N ALA A 153 2.75 -11.64 5.49
CA ALA A 153 3.06 -11.82 4.09
C ALA A 153 3.38 -10.50 3.41
N VAL A 154 4.32 -10.54 2.46
CA VAL A 154 4.67 -9.40 1.62
C VAL A 154 4.48 -9.79 0.16
N SER A 155 3.65 -9.04 -0.54
CA SER A 155 3.53 -9.08 -2.00
C SER A 155 4.36 -7.96 -2.59
N TYR A 156 5.09 -8.25 -3.68
CA TYR A 156 5.75 -7.23 -4.49
C TYR A 156 5.85 -7.70 -5.94
N THR A 157 5.40 -6.89 -6.88
CA THR A 157 5.31 -7.28 -8.29
C THR A 157 6.33 -6.59 -9.19
N HIS A 158 7.02 -5.55 -8.74
CA HIS A 158 7.94 -4.73 -9.54
C HIS A 158 9.12 -4.17 -8.75
N LEU A 159 9.96 -5.03 -8.19
CA LEU A 159 11.30 -4.59 -7.78
C LEU A 159 12.23 -4.71 -8.99
N ARG A 160 12.56 -3.58 -9.61
CA ARG A 160 13.77 -3.51 -10.44
C ARG A 160 14.96 -3.42 -9.51
N ALA A 161 15.85 -4.39 -9.63
CA ALA A 161 17.18 -4.31 -9.05
C ALA A 161 17.99 -3.18 -9.72
#